data_1f1aaf3ce299cfa47cf7b9a79519cd00
#
_entry.id   1f1aaf3ce299cfa47cf7b9a79519cd00
#
_cell.length_a   1.000
_cell.length_b   1.000
_cell.length_c   1.000
_cell.angle_alpha   90.00
_cell.angle_beta   90.00
_cell.angle_gamma   90.00
#
_symmetry.space_group_name_H-M   'P 1'
#
loop_
_entity.id
_entity.type
_entity.pdbx_description
1 polymer ?
#
loop_
_entity_poly.entity_id
_entity_poly.type
_entity_poly.pdbx_seq_one_letter_code
_entity_poly.pdbx_strand_id
1 'polypeptide(L)'
;MRYFYYDPAFGRVGPYSIDELRQLHLSGNVKLDTVVVLEGSEVGIAFKDLWSRVQGDTCSTSSIPPPLPGSTSSLSDSFTSRAGDDLRTMLPHLALPLEELRTFHWVENKKALAIAGVGLLPLVIYAGFGGGARIGNAFWAMALYFSVLWALFFYYVFPTPQARFSIASLCFFATGLVSIGILLHLYRVWPLSAIFLWTHPSHDFVTQWMGFVIGVGVPEELCKAFVLFIVVRRFGPIPPQAMLFYGLMAGLGFGIYEGITYQTTHNFRFAIDAATGGDAAYRNEAMFAAEYYLLNLIRLTTLPFLHAIWTGIAGYFIGFAAQFPERKRGLLIVAIGVPAFLHGSYNTFNTGALGLIIALVSVLALNLYLAKSVDFEKLLADRRSL
;
A
#
# COMPACT_ATOMS: atom_id res chain seq x y z
N MET A 1 -14.66 35.67 3.01
CA MET A 1 -13.52 35.71 3.96
C MET A 1 -12.85 34.37 3.93
N ARG A 2 -11.53 34.34 3.93
CA ARG A 2 -10.73 33.11 3.96
C ARG A 2 -9.88 33.06 5.22
N TYR A 3 -9.64 31.85 5.74
CA TYR A 3 -9.00 31.61 7.02
C TYR A 3 -7.91 30.57 6.88
N PHE A 4 -6.89 30.68 7.70
CA PHE A 4 -5.87 29.66 7.91
C PHE A 4 -6.03 29.09 9.33
N TYR A 5 -5.72 27.84 9.54
CA TYR A 5 -5.55 27.30 10.88
C TYR A 5 -4.12 26.79 11.09
N TYR A 6 -3.72 26.68 12.34
CA TYR A 6 -2.43 26.13 12.71
C TYR A 6 -2.57 24.67 13.09
N ASP A 7 -1.95 23.82 12.28
CA ASP A 7 -1.79 22.41 12.56
C ASP A 7 -0.44 22.16 13.25
N PRO A 8 -0.37 21.39 14.35
CA PRO A 8 0.89 21.10 15.04
C PRO A 8 1.94 20.41 14.19
N ALA A 9 1.51 19.64 13.18
CA ALA A 9 2.40 18.87 12.30
C ALA A 9 2.77 19.64 11.03
N PHE A 10 1.87 20.50 10.52
CA PHE A 10 2.01 21.13 9.19
C PHE A 10 2.15 22.65 9.23
N GLY A 11 2.07 23.27 10.41
CA GLY A 11 2.12 24.71 10.56
C GLY A 11 0.85 25.39 10.08
N ARG A 12 0.97 26.51 9.32
CA ARG A 12 -0.15 27.28 8.79
C ARG A 12 -0.77 26.60 7.58
N VAL A 13 -2.03 26.15 7.66
CA VAL A 13 -2.76 25.40 6.64
C VAL A 13 -3.96 26.20 6.16
N GLY A 14 -4.19 26.28 4.86
CA GLY A 14 -5.27 27.05 4.23
C GLY A 14 -4.80 27.74 2.94
N PRO A 15 -5.59 28.66 2.38
CA PRO A 15 -6.76 29.34 2.97
C PRO A 15 -8.09 28.59 2.76
N TYR A 16 -8.96 28.62 3.76
CA TYR A 16 -10.28 27.98 3.76
C TYR A 16 -11.41 28.98 3.98
N SER A 17 -12.59 28.71 3.39
CA SER A 17 -13.83 29.38 3.76
C SER A 17 -14.33 28.88 5.13
N ILE A 18 -15.29 29.56 5.70
CA ILE A 18 -15.89 29.14 6.98
C ILE A 18 -16.59 27.78 6.87
N ASP A 19 -17.22 27.50 5.72
CA ASP A 19 -17.88 26.22 5.47
C ASP A 19 -16.90 25.06 5.31
N GLU A 20 -15.76 25.31 4.68
CA GLU A 20 -14.67 24.35 4.58
C GLU A 20 -14.05 24.06 5.95
N LEU A 21 -13.85 25.09 6.81
CA LEU A 21 -13.40 24.89 8.18
C LEU A 21 -14.41 24.06 9.00
N ARG A 22 -15.71 24.25 8.75
CA ARG A 22 -16.77 23.43 9.36
C ARG A 22 -16.64 21.97 8.94
N GLN A 23 -16.42 21.69 7.67
CA GLN A 23 -16.21 20.32 7.18
C GLN A 23 -14.96 19.69 7.79
N LEU A 24 -13.88 20.46 7.91
CA LEU A 24 -12.65 20.04 8.58
C LEU A 24 -12.88 19.75 10.08
N HIS A 25 -13.75 20.51 10.73
CA HIS A 25 -14.16 20.23 12.12
C HIS A 25 -14.97 18.93 12.21
N LEU A 26 -15.95 18.73 11.35
CA LEU A 26 -16.78 17.52 11.32
C LEU A 26 -15.95 16.25 11.00
N SER A 27 -14.88 16.41 10.22
CA SER A 27 -13.93 15.31 9.94
C SER A 27 -12.86 15.12 11.02
N GLY A 28 -12.86 15.93 12.09
CA GLY A 28 -11.91 15.84 13.21
C GLY A 28 -10.55 16.49 12.98
N ASN A 29 -10.32 17.13 11.82
CA ASN A 29 -9.06 17.77 11.47
C ASN A 29 -8.87 19.15 12.15
N VAL A 30 -9.95 19.85 12.46
CA VAL A 30 -9.97 21.11 13.20
C VAL A 30 -10.77 20.93 14.48
N LYS A 31 -10.18 21.21 15.63
CA LYS A 31 -10.84 21.15 16.94
C LYS A 31 -11.46 22.52 17.28
N LEU A 32 -12.38 22.55 18.24
CA LEU A 32 -13.02 23.80 18.68
C LEU A 32 -12.04 24.85 19.26
N ASP A 33 -10.94 24.40 19.83
CA ASP A 33 -9.86 25.21 20.39
C ASP A 33 -8.75 25.52 19.39
N THR A 34 -8.82 25.01 18.16
CA THR A 34 -7.84 25.29 17.11
C THR A 34 -7.83 26.78 16.78
N VAL A 35 -6.64 27.38 16.76
CA VAL A 35 -6.47 28.80 16.41
C VAL A 35 -6.63 28.98 14.91
N VAL A 36 -7.51 29.89 14.52
CA VAL A 36 -7.81 30.26 13.13
C VAL A 36 -7.43 31.74 12.92
N VAL A 37 -6.82 32.02 11.80
CA VAL A 37 -6.33 33.36 11.44
C VAL A 37 -6.99 33.78 10.13
N LEU A 38 -7.60 34.97 10.11
CA LEU A 38 -8.16 35.54 8.88
C LEU A 38 -7.03 35.90 7.90
N GLU A 39 -7.23 35.68 6.63
CA GLU A 39 -6.28 36.06 5.57
C GLU A 39 -5.99 37.57 5.63
N GLY A 40 -4.71 37.92 5.76
CA GLY A 40 -4.26 39.32 5.94
C GLY A 40 -4.26 39.82 7.40
N SER A 41 -4.61 39.01 8.39
CA SER A 41 -4.54 39.33 9.82
C SER A 41 -3.41 38.54 10.50
N GLU A 42 -2.80 39.13 11.52
CA GLU A 42 -1.87 38.42 12.42
C GLU A 42 -2.55 37.92 13.71
N VAL A 43 -3.82 38.30 13.91
CA VAL A 43 -4.56 37.95 15.12
C VAL A 43 -5.33 36.65 14.91
N GLY A 44 -4.98 35.63 15.72
CA GLY A 44 -5.67 34.35 15.74
C GLY A 44 -6.81 34.33 16.77
N ILE A 45 -7.91 33.66 16.44
CA ILE A 45 -9.03 33.43 17.33
C ILE A 45 -9.32 31.92 17.38
N ALA A 46 -9.87 31.39 18.48
CA ALA A 46 -10.27 30.00 18.54
C ALA A 46 -11.45 29.72 17.57
N PHE A 47 -11.46 28.56 16.93
CA PHE A 47 -12.51 28.21 15.97
C PHE A 47 -13.92 28.27 16.59
N LYS A 48 -14.08 27.88 17.86
CA LYS A 48 -15.35 28.00 18.60
C LYS A 48 -15.87 29.45 18.65
N ASP A 49 -14.98 30.43 18.79
CA ASP A 49 -15.35 31.85 18.92
C ASP A 49 -15.69 32.45 17.54
N LEU A 50 -15.01 32.00 16.47
CA LEU A 50 -15.38 32.32 15.10
C LEU A 50 -16.77 31.74 14.78
N TRP A 51 -17.00 30.49 15.16
CA TRP A 51 -18.22 29.77 14.90
C TRP A 51 -19.44 30.38 15.62
N SER A 52 -19.28 30.76 16.88
CA SER A 52 -20.35 31.44 17.65
C SER A 52 -20.76 32.80 17.06
N ARG A 53 -19.79 33.55 16.52
CA ARG A 53 -20.07 34.83 15.83
C ARG A 53 -20.91 34.62 14.57
N VAL A 54 -20.54 33.64 13.74
CA VAL A 54 -21.26 33.34 12.51
C VAL A 54 -22.68 32.84 12.80
N GLN A 55 -22.91 32.10 13.88
CA GLN A 55 -24.25 31.68 14.30
C GLN A 55 -25.08 32.82 14.91
N GLY A 56 -24.42 33.77 15.59
CA GLY A 56 -25.05 34.94 16.17
C GLY A 56 -25.58 35.93 15.13
N ASP A 57 -24.87 36.09 14.00
CA ASP A 57 -25.31 36.99 12.91
C ASP A 57 -26.49 36.44 12.08
N THR A 58 -26.80 35.15 12.18
CA THR A 58 -28.00 34.56 11.53
C THR A 58 -29.26 34.65 12.35
N CYS A 59 -29.17 35.15 13.60
CA CYS A 59 -30.32 35.21 14.53
C CYS A 59 -30.92 36.60 14.75
N SER A 60 -30.51 37.62 13.98
CA SER A 60 -31.14 38.95 14.06
C SER A 60 -31.70 39.36 12.70
N THR A 61 -32.86 38.93 12.39
CA THR A 61 -33.95 39.60 11.66
C THR A 61 -35.00 38.58 11.15
N SER A 62 -35.98 38.28 11.96
CA SER A 62 -37.36 38.16 11.49
C SER A 62 -38.31 38.26 12.71
N SER A 63 -38.80 39.44 12.93
CA SER A 63 -40.02 39.68 13.72
C SER A 63 -41.17 38.97 13.02
N ILE A 64 -41.55 37.81 13.53
CA ILE A 64 -42.78 37.12 13.14
C ILE A 64 -43.95 37.83 13.85
N PRO A 65 -44.96 38.35 13.14
CA PRO A 65 -46.17 38.85 13.78
C PRO A 65 -46.96 37.70 14.44
N PRO A 66 -47.68 37.96 15.54
CA PRO A 66 -48.41 36.91 16.26
C PRO A 66 -49.53 36.32 15.41
N PRO A 67 -49.81 35.00 15.55
CA PRO A 67 -50.83 34.32 14.76
C PRO A 67 -52.22 34.76 15.15
N LEU A 68 -53.05 35.03 14.13
CA LEU A 68 -54.48 35.24 14.27
C LEU A 68 -55.19 33.96 14.75
N PRO A 69 -56.14 34.02 15.67
CA PRO A 69 -56.88 32.86 16.17
C PRO A 69 -57.92 32.39 15.16
N GLY A 70 -57.86 31.13 14.74
CA GLY A 70 -58.93 30.43 14.08
C GLY A 70 -58.67 29.96 12.66
N SER A 71 -57.85 28.92 12.48
CA SER A 71 -58.02 27.95 11.41
C SER A 71 -57.31 26.66 11.76
N THR A 72 -57.96 25.73 12.39
CA THR A 72 -57.62 24.32 12.46
C THR A 72 -57.98 23.67 11.13
N SER A 73 -57.12 23.77 10.15
CA SER A 73 -57.20 22.91 8.94
C SER A 73 -55.83 22.39 8.59
N SER A 74 -55.66 21.11 8.87
CA SER A 74 -54.77 20.13 8.22
C SER A 74 -53.40 20.62 7.72
N LEU A 75 -52.46 20.87 8.65
CA LEU A 75 -51.06 21.00 8.35
C LEU A 75 -50.39 19.67 7.92
N SER A 76 -51.13 18.53 8.04
CA SER A 76 -50.61 17.20 7.66
C SER A 76 -50.64 16.94 6.16
N ASP A 77 -51.65 17.49 5.44
CA ASP A 77 -51.83 17.16 4.02
C ASP A 77 -50.95 18.00 3.07
N SER A 78 -50.52 19.18 3.53
CA SER A 78 -49.63 20.03 2.72
C SER A 78 -48.16 19.60 2.77
N PHE A 79 -47.74 18.92 3.87
CA PHE A 79 -46.37 18.44 4.00
C PHE A 79 -46.11 17.18 3.19
N THR A 80 -47.09 16.28 3.08
CA THR A 80 -46.95 15.02 2.32
C THR A 80 -47.02 15.25 0.81
N SER A 81 -47.81 16.24 0.32
CA SER A 81 -47.88 16.54 -1.11
C SER A 81 -46.59 17.23 -1.63
N ARG A 82 -46.00 18.16 -0.87
CA ARG A 82 -44.75 18.83 -1.24
C ARG A 82 -43.54 17.87 -1.22
N ALA A 83 -43.48 16.96 -0.25
CA ALA A 83 -42.42 15.96 -0.19
C ALA A 83 -42.46 14.97 -1.38
N GLY A 84 -43.65 14.64 -1.86
CA GLY A 84 -43.86 13.76 -3.01
C GLY A 84 -43.49 14.40 -4.35
N ASP A 85 -43.77 15.67 -4.53
CA ASP A 85 -43.43 16.42 -5.73
C ASP A 85 -41.96 16.75 -5.81
N ASP A 86 -41.32 17.08 -4.67
CA ASP A 86 -39.87 17.27 -4.61
C ASP A 86 -39.09 15.95 -4.91
N LEU A 87 -39.58 14.82 -4.43
CA LEU A 87 -38.96 13.53 -4.71
C LEU A 87 -39.04 13.13 -6.20
N ARG A 88 -40.17 13.39 -6.85
CA ARG A 88 -40.35 13.10 -8.28
C ARG A 88 -39.49 13.96 -9.18
N THR A 89 -39.25 15.20 -8.80
CA THR A 89 -38.37 16.12 -9.55
C THR A 89 -36.88 15.82 -9.26
N MET A 90 -36.56 15.39 -8.05
CA MET A 90 -35.18 15.08 -7.66
C MET A 90 -34.71 13.68 -8.11
N LEU A 91 -35.59 12.69 -8.21
CA LEU A 91 -35.25 11.30 -8.56
C LEU A 91 -34.51 11.17 -9.91
N PRO A 92 -34.87 11.85 -11.02
CA PRO A 92 -34.11 11.78 -12.25
C PRO A 92 -32.69 12.34 -12.13
N HIS A 93 -32.50 13.42 -11.37
CA HIS A 93 -31.20 14.03 -11.14
C HIS A 93 -30.32 13.18 -10.17
N LEU A 94 -30.91 12.53 -9.19
CA LEU A 94 -30.22 11.61 -8.29
C LEU A 94 -29.89 10.28 -8.98
N ALA A 95 -30.78 9.76 -9.83
CA ALA A 95 -30.55 8.48 -10.53
C ALA A 95 -29.53 8.61 -11.65
N LEU A 96 -29.46 9.76 -12.33
CA LEU A 96 -28.51 10.04 -13.43
C LEU A 96 -27.90 11.44 -13.23
N PRO A 97 -26.90 11.57 -12.36
CA PRO A 97 -26.22 12.85 -12.08
C PRO A 97 -25.31 13.25 -13.26
N LEU A 98 -25.93 13.59 -14.42
CA LEU A 98 -25.21 13.86 -15.67
C LEU A 98 -24.34 15.13 -15.58
N GLU A 99 -24.77 16.13 -14.82
CA GLU A 99 -23.99 17.36 -14.62
C GLU A 99 -22.76 17.09 -13.76
N GLU A 100 -22.91 16.31 -12.68
CA GLU A 100 -21.81 15.90 -11.84
C GLU A 100 -20.84 14.99 -12.60
N LEU A 101 -21.33 14.06 -13.42
CA LEU A 101 -20.49 13.24 -14.28
C LEU A 101 -19.66 14.06 -15.27
N ARG A 102 -20.22 15.16 -15.78
CA ARG A 102 -19.58 16.04 -16.75
C ARG A 102 -18.50 16.94 -16.14
N THR A 103 -18.70 17.32 -14.87
CA THR A 103 -17.77 18.15 -14.09
C THR A 103 -16.80 17.35 -13.24
N PHE A 104 -16.98 16.04 -13.14
CA PHE A 104 -16.19 15.17 -12.30
C PHE A 104 -14.78 14.95 -12.86
N HIS A 105 -13.78 15.42 -12.13
CA HIS A 105 -12.37 15.26 -12.49
C HIS A 105 -11.88 13.86 -12.06
N TRP A 106 -12.20 12.84 -12.85
CA TRP A 106 -11.90 11.43 -12.57
C TRP A 106 -10.44 11.17 -12.24
N VAL A 107 -9.53 11.82 -12.98
CA VAL A 107 -8.09 11.62 -12.83
C VAL A 107 -7.56 12.22 -11.52
N GLU A 108 -8.22 13.25 -10.99
CA GLU A 108 -7.84 13.91 -9.74
C GLU A 108 -8.46 13.24 -8.52
N ASN A 109 -9.52 12.46 -8.70
CA ASN A 109 -10.20 11.75 -7.61
C ASN A 109 -9.50 10.41 -7.32
N LYS A 110 -8.48 10.47 -6.47
CA LYS A 110 -7.70 9.29 -6.05
C LYS A 110 -8.53 8.17 -5.46
N LYS A 111 -9.62 8.50 -4.75
CA LYS A 111 -10.55 7.49 -4.17
C LYS A 111 -11.32 6.76 -5.26
N ALA A 112 -11.87 7.50 -6.24
CA ALA A 112 -12.58 6.89 -7.36
C ALA A 112 -11.66 6.01 -8.21
N LEU A 113 -10.42 6.48 -8.48
CA LEU A 113 -9.41 5.68 -9.17
C LEU A 113 -9.03 4.42 -8.41
N ALA A 114 -8.90 4.49 -7.07
CA ALA A 114 -8.61 3.32 -6.24
C ALA A 114 -9.76 2.30 -6.28
N ILE A 115 -11.02 2.77 -6.17
CA ILE A 115 -12.22 1.92 -6.24
C ILE A 115 -12.32 1.26 -7.62
N ALA A 116 -12.14 2.04 -8.69
CA ALA A 116 -12.16 1.52 -10.05
C ALA A 116 -10.99 0.54 -10.30
N GLY A 117 -9.78 0.87 -9.83
CA GLY A 117 -8.60 0.01 -9.94
C GLY A 117 -8.80 -1.32 -9.22
N VAL A 118 -9.29 -1.31 -7.99
CA VAL A 118 -9.55 -2.55 -7.23
C VAL A 118 -10.70 -3.35 -7.85
N GLY A 119 -11.83 -2.67 -8.18
CA GLY A 119 -13.03 -3.35 -8.64
C GLY A 119 -12.97 -3.83 -10.10
N LEU A 120 -12.38 -3.04 -10.98
CA LEU A 120 -12.36 -3.32 -12.43
C LEU A 120 -11.07 -3.98 -12.92
N LEU A 121 -9.98 -3.95 -12.12
CA LEU A 121 -8.70 -4.52 -12.52
C LEU A 121 -8.79 -5.99 -12.96
N PRO A 122 -9.55 -6.88 -12.28
CA PRO A 122 -9.71 -8.26 -12.75
C PRO A 122 -10.29 -8.35 -14.16
N LEU A 123 -11.25 -7.48 -14.50
CA LEU A 123 -11.85 -7.41 -15.84
C LEU A 123 -10.86 -6.89 -16.89
N VAL A 124 -10.09 -5.87 -16.53
CA VAL A 124 -9.05 -5.30 -17.41
C VAL A 124 -7.97 -6.33 -17.70
N ILE A 125 -7.51 -7.04 -16.67
CA ILE A 125 -6.52 -8.10 -16.82
C ILE A 125 -7.07 -9.23 -17.70
N TYR A 126 -8.30 -9.69 -17.44
CA TYR A 126 -8.95 -10.74 -18.23
C TYR A 126 -9.07 -10.34 -19.71
N ALA A 127 -9.51 -9.11 -19.98
CA ALA A 127 -9.59 -8.58 -21.34
C ALA A 127 -8.21 -8.46 -22.01
N GLY A 128 -7.19 -8.03 -21.26
CA GLY A 128 -5.81 -7.90 -21.74
C GLY A 128 -5.18 -9.25 -22.16
N PHE A 129 -5.58 -10.34 -21.53
CA PHE A 129 -5.15 -11.69 -21.93
C PHE A 129 -5.99 -12.31 -23.06
N GLY A 130 -6.86 -11.50 -23.72
CA GLY A 130 -7.63 -11.92 -24.89
C GLY A 130 -8.70 -12.97 -24.60
N GLY A 131 -9.20 -13.04 -23.35
CA GLY A 131 -10.26 -13.97 -22.94
C GLY A 131 -9.88 -15.45 -23.01
N GLY A 132 -8.62 -15.76 -23.35
CA GLY A 132 -8.12 -17.15 -23.41
C GLY A 132 -7.84 -17.68 -22.02
N ALA A 133 -8.58 -18.70 -21.60
CA ALA A 133 -8.43 -19.36 -20.28
C ALA A 133 -7.18 -20.27 -20.22
N ARG A 134 -5.99 -19.72 -20.47
CA ARG A 134 -4.76 -20.42 -20.17
C ARG A 134 -4.45 -20.28 -18.69
N ILE A 135 -4.14 -21.38 -18.01
CA ILE A 135 -3.89 -21.41 -16.57
C ILE A 135 -2.76 -20.43 -16.15
N GLY A 136 -1.72 -20.29 -16.99
CA GLY A 136 -0.66 -19.31 -16.77
C GLY A 136 -1.16 -17.86 -16.75
N ASN A 137 -2.13 -17.50 -17.59
CA ASN A 137 -2.73 -16.17 -17.60
C ASN A 137 -3.53 -15.89 -16.33
N ALA A 138 -4.19 -16.92 -15.76
CA ALA A 138 -4.91 -16.78 -14.48
C ALA A 138 -3.94 -16.49 -13.34
N PHE A 139 -2.77 -17.13 -13.29
CA PHE A 139 -1.76 -16.86 -12.27
C PHE A 139 -1.18 -15.44 -12.38
N TRP A 140 -0.90 -14.98 -13.59
CA TRP A 140 -0.49 -13.59 -13.82
C TRP A 140 -1.56 -12.60 -13.39
N ALA A 141 -2.82 -12.88 -13.73
CA ALA A 141 -3.95 -12.03 -13.34
C ALA A 141 -4.08 -11.92 -11.81
N MET A 142 -4.03 -13.05 -11.12
CA MET A 142 -4.09 -13.09 -9.66
C MET A 142 -2.91 -12.37 -9.00
N ALA A 143 -1.69 -12.66 -9.45
CA ALA A 143 -0.49 -12.05 -8.89
C ALA A 143 -0.48 -10.54 -9.08
N LEU A 144 -0.82 -10.05 -10.26
CA LEU A 144 -0.94 -8.60 -10.54
C LEU A 144 -2.05 -7.96 -9.70
N TYR A 145 -3.21 -8.60 -9.59
CA TYR A 145 -4.32 -8.10 -8.80
C TYR A 145 -3.92 -7.91 -7.32
N PHE A 146 -3.39 -8.96 -6.68
CA PHE A 146 -2.97 -8.87 -5.29
C PHE A 146 -1.82 -7.88 -5.08
N SER A 147 -0.96 -7.71 -6.07
CA SER A 147 0.11 -6.71 -5.97
C SER A 147 -0.39 -5.29 -6.02
N VAL A 148 -1.40 -5.01 -6.83
CA VAL A 148 -2.06 -3.71 -6.80
C VAL A 148 -2.75 -3.47 -5.46
N LEU A 149 -3.41 -4.50 -4.89
CA LEU A 149 -4.00 -4.39 -3.55
C LEU A 149 -2.93 -4.07 -2.49
N TRP A 150 -1.80 -4.79 -2.50
CA TRP A 150 -0.71 -4.53 -1.56
C TRP A 150 -0.04 -3.17 -1.80
N ALA A 151 0.15 -2.76 -3.05
CA ALA A 151 0.70 -1.44 -3.38
C ALA A 151 -0.20 -0.31 -2.87
N LEU A 152 -1.52 -0.43 -3.06
CA LEU A 152 -2.49 0.50 -2.52
C LEU A 152 -2.50 0.50 -1.00
N PHE A 153 -2.48 -0.68 -0.37
CA PHE A 153 -2.39 -0.81 1.08
C PHE A 153 -1.17 -0.07 1.61
N PHE A 154 0.02 -0.34 1.08
CA PHE A 154 1.24 0.32 1.51
C PHE A 154 1.21 1.84 1.27
N TYR A 155 0.65 2.28 0.16
CA TYR A 155 0.52 3.71 -0.15
C TYR A 155 -0.36 4.46 0.85
N TYR A 156 -1.46 3.82 1.31
CA TYR A 156 -2.39 4.46 2.25
C TYR A 156 -1.99 4.28 3.72
N VAL A 157 -1.40 3.13 4.07
CA VAL A 157 -1.00 2.84 5.45
C VAL A 157 0.31 3.52 5.82
N PHE A 158 1.22 3.65 4.85
CA PHE A 158 2.52 4.29 5.06
C PHE A 158 2.61 5.59 4.27
N PRO A 159 2.13 6.72 4.82
CA PRO A 159 2.20 7.99 4.11
C PRO A 159 3.66 8.40 3.89
N THR A 160 4.05 8.42 2.62
CA THR A 160 5.40 8.78 2.18
C THR A 160 5.30 9.93 1.19
N PRO A 161 5.07 11.18 1.67
CA PRO A 161 4.79 12.33 0.82
C PRO A 161 5.93 12.65 -0.16
N GLN A 162 7.14 12.19 0.12
CA GLN A 162 8.32 12.40 -0.71
C GLN A 162 8.53 11.30 -1.77
N ALA A 163 7.75 10.21 -1.72
CA ALA A 163 7.86 9.13 -2.69
C ALA A 163 7.24 9.52 -4.04
N ARG A 164 8.01 9.33 -5.12
CA ARG A 164 7.56 9.59 -6.49
C ARG A 164 7.02 8.30 -7.09
N PHE A 165 5.81 8.36 -7.64
CA PHE A 165 5.16 7.21 -8.27
C PHE A 165 5.99 6.60 -9.41
N SER A 166 6.65 7.44 -10.23
CA SER A 166 7.50 6.96 -11.33
C SER A 166 8.68 6.12 -10.86
N ILE A 167 9.32 6.50 -9.73
CA ILE A 167 10.42 5.73 -9.15
C ILE A 167 9.90 4.43 -8.53
N ALA A 168 8.74 4.48 -7.84
CA ALA A 168 8.09 3.31 -7.28
C ALA A 168 7.74 2.27 -8.36
N SER A 169 7.16 2.73 -9.47
CA SER A 169 6.86 1.87 -10.64
C SER A 169 8.14 1.32 -11.27
N LEU A 170 9.19 2.13 -11.40
CA LEU A 170 10.49 1.67 -11.89
C LEU A 170 11.05 0.55 -11.00
N CYS A 171 11.01 0.72 -9.66
CA CYS A 171 11.47 -0.29 -8.72
C CYS A 171 10.69 -1.59 -8.87
N PHE A 172 9.36 -1.51 -8.98
CA PHE A 172 8.49 -2.66 -9.17
C PHE A 172 8.84 -3.47 -10.43
N PHE A 173 8.84 -2.82 -11.59
CA PHE A 173 9.07 -3.51 -12.86
C PHE A 173 10.53 -3.93 -13.06
N ALA A 174 11.50 -3.09 -12.68
CA ALA A 174 12.90 -3.42 -12.84
C ALA A 174 13.30 -4.62 -11.97
N THR A 175 12.78 -4.71 -10.75
CA THR A 175 13.10 -5.83 -9.85
C THR A 175 12.45 -7.12 -10.36
N GLY A 176 11.20 -7.09 -10.78
CA GLY A 176 10.53 -8.27 -11.32
C GLY A 176 11.16 -8.80 -12.60
N LEU A 177 11.56 -7.91 -13.52
CA LEU A 177 12.05 -8.32 -14.84
C LEU A 177 13.56 -8.53 -14.88
N VAL A 178 14.34 -7.61 -14.27
CA VAL A 178 15.79 -7.60 -14.38
C VAL A 178 16.46 -8.40 -13.27
N SER A 179 16.04 -8.17 -12.00
CA SER A 179 16.71 -8.81 -10.86
C SER A 179 16.54 -10.32 -10.86
N ILE A 180 15.38 -10.83 -11.23
CA ILE A 180 15.18 -12.28 -11.34
C ILE A 180 16.00 -12.89 -12.48
N GLY A 181 16.07 -12.20 -13.62
CA GLY A 181 16.95 -12.64 -14.72
C GLY A 181 18.41 -12.78 -14.29
N ILE A 182 18.93 -11.78 -13.56
CA ILE A 182 20.26 -11.81 -12.97
C ILE A 182 20.39 -12.97 -11.98
N LEU A 183 19.45 -13.13 -11.07
CA LEU A 183 19.46 -14.16 -10.04
C LEU A 183 19.51 -15.58 -10.65
N LEU A 184 18.66 -15.86 -11.64
CA LEU A 184 18.63 -17.16 -12.32
C LEU A 184 19.95 -17.48 -13.03
N HIS A 185 20.67 -16.44 -13.49
CA HIS A 185 22.00 -16.61 -14.03
C HIS A 185 23.03 -16.88 -12.93
N LEU A 186 22.98 -16.15 -11.82
CA LEU A 186 23.90 -16.32 -10.68
C LEU A 186 23.80 -17.74 -10.07
N TYR A 187 22.62 -18.33 -10.01
CA TYR A 187 22.43 -19.71 -9.52
C TYR A 187 23.10 -20.78 -10.38
N ARG A 188 23.57 -20.43 -11.59
CA ARG A 188 24.34 -21.32 -12.46
C ARG A 188 25.84 -21.18 -12.29
N VAL A 189 26.30 -20.17 -11.54
CA VAL A 189 27.71 -19.82 -11.41
C VAL A 189 28.25 -20.27 -10.05
N TRP A 190 29.39 -20.94 -10.05
CA TRP A 190 30.12 -21.28 -8.82
C TRP A 190 30.66 -19.99 -8.16
N PRO A 191 30.66 -19.82 -6.83
CA PRO A 191 30.29 -20.81 -5.79
C PRO A 191 28.81 -20.83 -5.44
N LEU A 192 27.98 -19.92 -5.95
CA LEU A 192 26.59 -19.79 -5.54
C LEU A 192 25.76 -21.05 -5.90
N SER A 193 26.04 -21.66 -7.06
CA SER A 193 25.41 -22.92 -7.45
C SER A 193 25.65 -24.05 -6.43
N ALA A 194 26.86 -24.12 -5.86
CA ALA A 194 27.19 -25.11 -4.85
C ALA A 194 26.51 -24.85 -3.50
N ILE A 195 26.45 -23.57 -3.07
CA ILE A 195 25.78 -23.16 -1.83
C ILE A 195 24.26 -23.36 -1.95
N PHE A 196 23.69 -23.11 -3.13
CA PHE A 196 22.27 -23.37 -3.39
C PHE A 196 21.90 -24.84 -3.18
N LEU A 197 22.78 -25.78 -3.51
CA LEU A 197 22.54 -27.21 -3.28
C LEU A 197 22.39 -27.56 -1.79
N TRP A 198 22.88 -26.75 -0.87
CA TRP A 198 22.67 -26.96 0.58
C TRP A 198 21.21 -26.89 0.99
N THR A 199 20.32 -26.28 0.17
CA THR A 199 18.88 -26.27 0.42
C THR A 199 18.21 -27.61 0.27
N HIS A 200 18.90 -28.63 -0.29
CA HIS A 200 18.34 -29.92 -0.58
C HIS A 200 17.97 -30.67 0.71
N PRO A 201 16.78 -31.33 0.78
CA PRO A 201 16.31 -32.01 2.00
C PRO A 201 17.18 -33.15 2.52
N SER A 202 18.15 -33.64 1.72
CA SER A 202 19.10 -34.68 2.18
C SER A 202 20.15 -34.17 3.14
N HIS A 203 20.35 -32.86 3.27
CA HIS A 203 21.30 -32.26 4.21
C HIS A 203 20.69 -32.17 5.62
N ASP A 204 21.56 -32.08 6.63
CA ASP A 204 21.16 -31.79 7.98
C ASP A 204 20.51 -30.41 8.09
N PHE A 205 19.73 -30.20 9.14
CA PHE A 205 18.94 -28.98 9.35
C PHE A 205 19.81 -27.69 9.29
N VAL A 206 20.98 -27.69 9.89
CA VAL A 206 21.83 -26.48 9.95
C VAL A 206 22.35 -26.15 8.56
N THR A 207 22.85 -27.16 7.82
CA THR A 207 23.30 -26.99 6.44
C THR A 207 22.16 -26.48 5.54
N GLN A 208 20.97 -27.06 5.67
CA GLN A 208 19.81 -26.64 4.89
C GLN A 208 19.41 -25.20 5.22
N TRP A 209 19.35 -24.84 6.50
CA TRP A 209 19.05 -23.47 6.91
C TRP A 209 20.08 -22.46 6.41
N MET A 210 21.38 -22.79 6.50
CA MET A 210 22.46 -21.98 5.94
C MET A 210 22.33 -21.85 4.42
N GLY A 211 21.95 -22.92 3.74
CA GLY A 211 21.64 -22.91 2.31
C GLY A 211 20.55 -21.92 1.96
N PHE A 212 19.46 -21.89 2.72
CA PHE A 212 18.37 -20.92 2.51
C PHE A 212 18.77 -19.49 2.87
N VAL A 213 19.55 -19.26 3.93
CA VAL A 213 19.97 -17.91 4.32
C VAL A 213 21.02 -17.36 3.35
N ILE A 214 22.10 -18.13 3.10
CA ILE A 214 23.25 -17.66 2.31
C ILE A 214 23.05 -17.93 0.82
N GLY A 215 22.50 -19.10 0.46
CA GLY A 215 22.34 -19.51 -0.94
C GLY A 215 21.09 -18.95 -1.61
N VAL A 216 20.06 -18.59 -0.85
CA VAL A 216 18.82 -18.00 -1.38
C VAL A 216 18.63 -16.57 -0.88
N GLY A 217 18.53 -16.36 0.42
CA GLY A 217 18.22 -15.06 1.00
C GLY A 217 19.20 -13.96 0.61
N VAL A 218 20.49 -14.19 0.77
CA VAL A 218 21.52 -13.17 0.44
C VAL A 218 21.51 -12.81 -1.05
N PRO A 219 21.57 -13.74 -2.01
CA PRO A 219 21.56 -13.41 -3.43
C PRO A 219 20.29 -12.69 -3.87
N GLU A 220 19.13 -13.12 -3.37
CA GLU A 220 17.87 -12.49 -3.74
C GLU A 220 17.75 -11.07 -3.20
N GLU A 221 18.09 -10.86 -1.91
CA GLU A 221 18.05 -9.51 -1.34
C GLU A 221 19.08 -8.59 -1.97
N LEU A 222 20.26 -9.10 -2.37
CA LEU A 222 21.24 -8.33 -3.14
C LEU A 222 20.71 -7.94 -4.53
N CYS A 223 20.05 -8.86 -5.24
CA CYS A 223 19.47 -8.58 -6.55
C CYS A 223 18.34 -7.54 -6.45
N LYS A 224 17.50 -7.62 -5.43
CA LYS A 224 16.45 -6.62 -5.15
C LYS A 224 17.05 -5.26 -4.77
N ALA A 225 18.04 -5.26 -3.87
CA ALA A 225 18.75 -4.05 -3.42
C ALA A 225 19.53 -3.38 -4.55
N PHE A 226 19.97 -4.11 -5.56
CA PHE A 226 20.68 -3.56 -6.72
C PHE A 226 19.87 -2.47 -7.42
N VAL A 227 18.56 -2.67 -7.59
CA VAL A 227 17.66 -1.65 -8.17
C VAL A 227 17.61 -0.41 -7.27
N LEU A 228 17.55 -0.60 -5.94
CA LEU A 228 17.54 0.51 -4.99
C LEU A 228 18.87 1.29 -4.98
N PHE A 229 20.00 0.61 -5.18
CA PHE A 229 21.31 1.28 -5.34
C PHE A 229 21.35 2.13 -6.62
N ILE A 230 20.76 1.65 -7.73
CA ILE A 230 20.64 2.44 -8.96
C ILE A 230 19.80 3.70 -8.69
N VAL A 231 18.69 3.57 -7.96
CA VAL A 231 17.82 4.70 -7.60
C VAL A 231 18.61 5.75 -6.80
N VAL A 232 19.32 5.35 -5.74
CA VAL A 232 20.15 6.27 -4.95
C VAL A 232 21.25 6.92 -5.80
N ARG A 233 21.91 6.14 -6.67
CA ARG A 233 22.97 6.65 -7.56
C ARG A 233 22.43 7.67 -8.56
N ARG A 234 21.21 7.45 -9.08
CA ARG A 234 20.62 8.28 -10.16
C ARG A 234 19.95 9.53 -9.63
N PHE A 235 19.32 9.46 -8.46
CA PHE A 235 18.50 10.54 -7.91
C PHE A 235 19.10 11.20 -6.65
N GLY A 236 20.26 10.71 -6.20
CA GLY A 236 20.92 11.22 -4.99
C GLY A 236 20.36 10.63 -3.68
N PRO A 237 20.76 11.19 -2.53
CA PRO A 237 20.27 10.78 -1.24
C PRO A 237 18.75 10.99 -1.13
N ILE A 238 18.03 9.91 -0.85
CA ILE A 238 16.59 9.88 -0.70
C ILE A 238 16.27 9.59 0.77
N PRO A 239 15.26 10.23 1.37
CA PRO A 239 14.87 9.97 2.76
C PRO A 239 14.57 8.48 3.01
N PRO A 240 14.94 7.94 4.18
CA PRO A 240 14.78 6.52 4.48
C PRO A 240 13.35 6.01 4.35
N GLN A 241 12.33 6.84 4.68
CA GLN A 241 10.92 6.49 4.49
C GLN A 241 10.56 6.30 3.01
N ALA A 242 11.00 7.20 2.14
CA ALA A 242 10.75 7.07 0.70
C ALA A 242 11.54 5.88 0.11
N MET A 243 12.77 5.64 0.57
CA MET A 243 13.55 4.45 0.18
C MET A 243 12.92 3.15 0.67
N LEU A 244 12.32 3.14 1.88
CA LEU A 244 11.54 2.01 2.36
C LEU A 244 10.36 1.74 1.41
N PHE A 245 9.62 2.77 1.02
CA PHE A 245 8.49 2.61 0.10
C PHE A 245 8.95 2.07 -1.28
N TYR A 246 10.06 2.56 -1.82
CA TYR A 246 10.65 2.01 -3.05
C TYR A 246 11.09 0.56 -2.88
N GLY A 247 11.59 0.21 -1.70
CA GLY A 247 11.88 -1.18 -1.33
C GLY A 247 10.64 -2.07 -1.29
N LEU A 248 9.53 -1.59 -0.70
CA LEU A 248 8.25 -2.29 -0.72
C LEU A 248 7.79 -2.59 -2.16
N MET A 249 7.90 -1.61 -3.06
CA MET A 249 7.53 -1.78 -4.47
C MET A 249 8.48 -2.72 -5.21
N ALA A 250 9.78 -2.64 -4.96
CA ALA A 250 10.77 -3.56 -5.51
C ALA A 250 10.51 -5.02 -5.08
N GLY A 251 10.24 -5.23 -3.79
CA GLY A 251 9.91 -6.55 -3.25
C GLY A 251 8.61 -7.12 -3.82
N LEU A 252 7.57 -6.30 -3.98
CA LEU A 252 6.32 -6.70 -4.64
C LEU A 252 6.60 -7.21 -6.07
N GLY A 253 7.33 -6.44 -6.87
CA GLY A 253 7.66 -6.82 -8.24
C GLY A 253 8.42 -8.15 -8.33
N PHE A 254 9.39 -8.35 -7.42
CA PHE A 254 10.13 -9.60 -7.33
C PHE A 254 9.23 -10.78 -6.96
N GLY A 255 8.48 -10.65 -5.87
CA GLY A 255 7.64 -11.74 -5.35
C GLY A 255 6.53 -12.18 -6.28
N ILE A 256 6.01 -11.26 -7.15
CA ILE A 256 5.07 -11.62 -8.20
C ILE A 256 5.71 -12.58 -9.20
N TYR A 257 6.84 -12.16 -9.76
CA TYR A 257 7.48 -12.92 -10.82
C TYR A 257 7.96 -14.28 -10.30
N GLU A 258 8.53 -14.31 -9.11
CA GLU A 258 8.92 -15.55 -8.45
C GLU A 258 7.71 -16.44 -8.19
N GLY A 259 6.63 -15.91 -7.63
CA GLY A 259 5.41 -16.64 -7.36
C GLY A 259 4.85 -17.30 -8.62
N ILE A 260 4.78 -16.58 -9.74
CA ILE A 260 4.30 -17.12 -11.01
C ILE A 260 5.25 -18.17 -11.57
N THR A 261 6.56 -17.94 -11.52
CA THR A 261 7.55 -18.91 -11.99
C THR A 261 7.45 -20.21 -11.20
N TYR A 262 7.28 -20.10 -9.89
CA TYR A 262 7.10 -21.28 -9.03
C TYR A 262 5.82 -22.06 -9.35
N GLN A 263 4.72 -21.36 -9.61
CA GLN A 263 3.45 -21.97 -9.97
C GLN A 263 3.49 -22.69 -11.31
N THR A 264 4.12 -22.06 -12.29
CA THR A 264 4.15 -22.62 -13.65
C THR A 264 5.18 -23.72 -13.83
N THR A 265 6.24 -23.77 -13.00
CA THR A 265 7.31 -24.76 -13.15
C THR A 265 7.26 -25.89 -12.14
N HIS A 266 7.00 -25.60 -10.87
CA HIS A 266 7.05 -26.58 -9.78
C HIS A 266 5.68 -27.14 -9.44
N ASN A 267 4.72 -26.30 -9.11
CA ASN A 267 3.40 -26.77 -8.65
C ASN A 267 2.60 -27.42 -9.77
N PHE A 268 2.74 -26.91 -11.01
CA PHE A 268 2.05 -27.52 -12.17
C PHE A 268 2.60 -28.90 -12.48
N ARG A 269 3.93 -29.10 -12.38
CA ARG A 269 4.54 -30.43 -12.54
C ARG A 269 4.09 -31.37 -11.43
N PHE A 270 4.14 -30.91 -10.18
CA PHE A 270 3.65 -31.69 -9.04
C PHE A 270 2.19 -32.12 -9.21
N ALA A 271 1.33 -31.21 -9.72
CA ALA A 271 -0.06 -31.53 -10.02
C ALA A 271 -0.20 -32.58 -11.12
N ILE A 272 0.60 -32.51 -12.19
CA ILE A 272 0.61 -33.51 -13.27
C ILE A 272 1.14 -34.85 -12.76
N ASP A 273 2.25 -34.87 -12.03
CA ASP A 273 2.87 -36.07 -11.50
C ASP A 273 1.91 -36.78 -10.52
N ALA A 274 1.21 -36.02 -9.68
CA ALA A 274 0.18 -36.55 -8.80
C ALA A 274 -1.07 -37.08 -9.56
N ALA A 275 -1.43 -36.46 -10.67
CA ALA A 275 -2.56 -36.90 -11.51
C ALA A 275 -2.22 -38.10 -12.39
N THR A 276 -0.96 -38.29 -12.75
CA THR A 276 -0.49 -39.40 -13.62
C THR A 276 0.10 -40.58 -12.85
N GLY A 277 0.47 -40.41 -11.58
CA GLY A 277 0.92 -41.48 -10.69
C GLY A 277 -0.26 -42.39 -10.27
N GLY A 278 -0.11 -43.71 -10.40
CA GLY A 278 -1.16 -44.72 -10.30
C GLY A 278 -2.07 -44.70 -9.06
N ASP A 279 -1.73 -44.01 -7.97
CA ASP A 279 -2.57 -43.79 -6.79
C ASP A 279 -3.56 -42.64 -6.93
N ALA A 280 -3.42 -41.82 -7.96
CA ALA A 280 -4.27 -40.64 -8.20
C ALA A 280 -5.69 -41.01 -8.68
N ALA A 281 -5.90 -42.25 -9.13
CA ALA A 281 -7.21 -42.76 -9.58
C ALA A 281 -8.29 -42.72 -8.47
N TYR A 282 -7.92 -42.56 -7.21
CA TYR A 282 -8.84 -42.51 -6.07
C TYR A 282 -9.02 -41.12 -5.45
N ARG A 283 -8.22 -40.11 -5.84
CA ARG A 283 -8.46 -38.74 -5.40
C ARG A 283 -9.48 -38.09 -6.32
N ASN A 284 -10.55 -37.58 -5.71
CA ASN A 284 -11.56 -36.82 -6.41
C ASN A 284 -10.86 -35.61 -7.10
N GLU A 285 -10.82 -35.58 -8.44
CA GLU A 285 -10.16 -34.56 -9.25
C GLU A 285 -10.56 -33.14 -8.84
N ALA A 286 -11.82 -32.95 -8.41
CA ALA A 286 -12.31 -31.66 -7.93
C ALA A 286 -11.66 -31.24 -6.61
N MET A 287 -11.39 -32.16 -5.70
CA MET A 287 -10.76 -31.91 -4.40
C MET A 287 -9.28 -31.54 -4.59
N PHE A 288 -8.59 -32.28 -5.49
CA PHE A 288 -7.21 -31.96 -5.86
C PHE A 288 -7.08 -30.60 -6.55
N ALA A 289 -7.98 -30.27 -7.46
CA ALA A 289 -8.02 -28.96 -8.11
C ALA A 289 -8.26 -27.82 -7.10
N ALA A 290 -9.14 -28.04 -6.11
CA ALA A 290 -9.42 -27.06 -5.07
C ALA A 290 -8.21 -26.83 -4.13
N GLU A 291 -7.52 -27.89 -3.70
CA GLU A 291 -6.30 -27.79 -2.88
C GLU A 291 -5.18 -27.07 -3.63
N TYR A 292 -4.96 -27.41 -4.89
CA TYR A 292 -4.01 -26.76 -5.76
C TYR A 292 -4.31 -25.27 -5.93
N TYR A 293 -5.57 -24.93 -6.17
CA TYR A 293 -6.00 -23.55 -6.35
C TYR A 293 -5.83 -22.73 -5.06
N LEU A 294 -6.18 -23.30 -3.92
CA LEU A 294 -6.02 -22.67 -2.61
C LEU A 294 -4.54 -22.41 -2.29
N LEU A 295 -3.67 -23.38 -2.51
CA LEU A 295 -2.23 -23.24 -2.30
C LEU A 295 -1.65 -22.09 -3.17
N ASN A 296 -2.08 -22.05 -4.44
CA ASN A 296 -1.66 -21.00 -5.36
C ASN A 296 -2.18 -19.63 -4.92
N LEU A 297 -3.43 -19.52 -4.47
CA LEU A 297 -4.02 -18.28 -3.95
C LEU A 297 -3.24 -17.75 -2.75
N ILE A 298 -2.99 -18.62 -1.76
CA ILE A 298 -2.21 -18.25 -0.57
C ILE A 298 -0.82 -17.75 -0.98
N ARG A 299 -0.13 -18.51 -1.83
CA ARG A 299 1.25 -18.17 -2.23
C ARG A 299 1.33 -16.87 -3.03
N LEU A 300 0.45 -16.67 -4.00
CA LEU A 300 0.41 -15.44 -4.81
C LEU A 300 -0.05 -14.20 -4.04
N THR A 301 -0.70 -14.39 -2.89
CA THR A 301 -1.10 -13.30 -2.00
C THR A 301 0.00 -12.97 -1.00
N THR A 302 0.56 -13.99 -0.33
CA THR A 302 1.48 -13.78 0.81
C THR A 302 2.93 -13.60 0.39
N LEU A 303 3.39 -14.29 -0.64
CA LEU A 303 4.79 -14.22 -1.05
C LEU A 303 5.19 -12.82 -1.53
N PRO A 304 4.46 -12.14 -2.43
CA PRO A 304 4.78 -10.76 -2.80
C PRO A 304 4.77 -9.80 -1.61
N PHE A 305 3.85 -10.00 -0.65
CA PHE A 305 3.79 -9.22 0.57
C PHE A 305 5.06 -9.39 1.43
N LEU A 306 5.51 -10.62 1.66
CA LEU A 306 6.71 -10.87 2.46
C LEU A 306 7.98 -10.32 1.78
N HIS A 307 8.11 -10.51 0.48
CA HIS A 307 9.22 -9.90 -0.29
C HIS A 307 9.20 -8.38 -0.20
N ALA A 308 8.01 -7.75 -0.23
CA ALA A 308 7.88 -6.32 -0.02
C ALA A 308 8.40 -5.91 1.36
N ILE A 309 8.01 -6.61 2.43
CA ILE A 309 8.46 -6.34 3.80
C ILE A 309 9.99 -6.40 3.90
N TRP A 310 10.62 -7.48 3.44
CA TRP A 310 12.07 -7.67 3.52
C TRP A 310 12.82 -6.63 2.70
N THR A 311 12.41 -6.39 1.46
CA THR A 311 13.05 -5.38 0.61
C THR A 311 12.74 -3.95 1.07
N GLY A 312 11.60 -3.73 1.71
CA GLY A 312 11.28 -2.48 2.40
C GLY A 312 12.27 -2.17 3.54
N ILE A 313 12.60 -3.17 4.36
CA ILE A 313 13.64 -3.07 5.41
C ILE A 313 15.01 -2.76 4.75
N ALA A 314 15.37 -3.46 3.67
CA ALA A 314 16.59 -3.16 2.93
C ALA A 314 16.63 -1.71 2.45
N GLY A 315 15.53 -1.24 1.84
CA GLY A 315 15.39 0.14 1.36
C GLY A 315 15.58 1.18 2.46
N TYR A 316 15.00 0.95 3.64
CA TYR A 316 15.17 1.80 4.81
C TYR A 316 16.65 2.00 5.17
N PHE A 317 17.41 0.92 5.32
CA PHE A 317 18.83 1.01 5.67
C PHE A 317 19.70 1.54 4.51
N ILE A 318 19.34 1.29 3.26
CA ILE A 318 20.00 1.89 2.09
C ILE A 318 19.79 3.41 2.08
N GLY A 319 18.59 3.88 2.42
CA GLY A 319 18.30 5.31 2.60
C GLY A 319 19.18 5.95 3.65
N PHE A 320 19.36 5.32 4.80
CA PHE A 320 20.30 5.78 5.83
C PHE A 320 21.76 5.74 5.36
N ALA A 321 22.17 4.68 4.70
CA ALA A 321 23.52 4.54 4.19
C ALA A 321 23.89 5.65 3.17
N ALA A 322 22.89 6.16 2.44
CA ALA A 322 23.07 7.27 1.53
C ALA A 322 23.22 8.63 2.25
N GLN A 323 22.63 8.77 3.46
CA GLN A 323 22.71 10.00 4.26
C GLN A 323 23.91 10.03 5.23
N PHE A 324 24.44 8.85 5.61
CA PHE A 324 25.54 8.71 6.56
C PHE A 324 26.72 7.93 5.94
N PRO A 325 27.55 8.61 5.12
CA PRO A 325 28.67 7.96 4.44
C PRO A 325 29.67 7.30 5.39
N GLU A 326 29.87 7.86 6.58
CA GLU A 326 30.78 7.34 7.62
C GLU A 326 30.32 5.97 8.19
N ARG A 327 29.02 5.68 8.16
CA ARG A 327 28.42 4.43 8.66
C ARG A 327 27.93 3.52 7.54
N LYS A 328 28.18 3.92 6.28
CA LYS A 328 27.63 3.27 5.10
C LYS A 328 27.86 1.76 5.09
N ARG A 329 29.08 1.28 5.40
CA ARG A 329 29.39 -0.16 5.35
C ARG A 329 28.54 -0.97 6.32
N GLY A 330 28.44 -0.53 7.58
CA GLY A 330 27.63 -1.21 8.60
C GLY A 330 26.12 -1.21 8.23
N LEU A 331 25.62 -0.07 7.75
CA LEU A 331 24.22 0.06 7.33
C LEU A 331 23.89 -0.83 6.13
N LEU A 332 24.81 -1.00 5.16
CA LEU A 332 24.60 -1.88 4.01
C LEU A 332 24.67 -3.38 4.40
N ILE A 333 25.50 -3.74 5.39
CA ILE A 333 25.51 -5.11 5.93
C ILE A 333 24.15 -5.42 6.58
N VAL A 334 23.61 -4.49 7.36
CA VAL A 334 22.28 -4.65 7.98
C VAL A 334 21.17 -4.66 6.93
N ALA A 335 21.28 -3.80 5.90
CA ALA A 335 20.31 -3.71 4.80
C ALA A 335 20.14 -5.04 4.04
N ILE A 336 21.18 -5.84 3.94
CA ILE A 336 21.12 -7.15 3.29
C ILE A 336 20.96 -8.28 4.31
N GLY A 337 21.72 -8.23 5.41
CA GLY A 337 21.80 -9.31 6.38
C GLY A 337 20.48 -9.59 7.10
N VAL A 338 19.79 -8.53 7.55
CA VAL A 338 18.49 -8.71 8.27
C VAL A 338 17.42 -9.28 7.34
N PRO A 339 17.15 -8.70 6.16
CA PRO A 339 16.20 -9.28 5.23
C PRO A 339 16.57 -10.70 4.79
N ALA A 340 17.85 -10.96 4.45
CA ALA A 340 18.30 -12.29 4.02
C ALA A 340 18.13 -13.36 5.11
N PHE A 341 18.39 -13.00 6.37
CA PHE A 341 18.16 -13.88 7.51
C PHE A 341 16.69 -14.21 7.69
N LEU A 342 15.80 -13.20 7.68
CA LEU A 342 14.35 -13.39 7.83
C LEU A 342 13.80 -14.21 6.65
N HIS A 343 14.19 -13.88 5.45
CA HIS A 343 13.77 -14.55 4.22
C HIS A 343 14.21 -16.02 4.20
N GLY A 344 15.49 -16.29 4.38
CA GLY A 344 16.03 -17.65 4.38
C GLY A 344 15.47 -18.50 5.50
N SER A 345 15.30 -17.92 6.70
CA SER A 345 14.64 -18.60 7.81
C SER A 345 13.17 -18.90 7.51
N TYR A 346 12.43 -17.97 6.90
CA TYR A 346 11.06 -18.22 6.46
C TYR A 346 11.01 -19.38 5.46
N ASN A 347 11.89 -19.42 4.48
CA ASN A 347 11.94 -20.50 3.50
C ASN A 347 12.23 -21.87 4.14
N THR A 348 13.03 -21.90 5.20
CA THR A 348 13.31 -23.13 5.96
C THR A 348 12.08 -23.64 6.73
N PHE A 349 11.26 -22.72 7.27
CA PHE A 349 10.14 -23.06 8.16
C PHE A 349 8.76 -22.78 7.57
N ASN A 350 8.65 -22.55 6.26
CA ASN A 350 7.46 -22.05 5.59
C ASN A 350 6.17 -22.87 5.78
N THR A 351 6.31 -24.16 6.12
CA THR A 351 5.17 -25.08 6.29
C THR A 351 4.65 -25.20 7.72
N GLY A 352 5.23 -24.46 8.68
CA GLY A 352 4.91 -24.62 10.09
C GLY A 352 4.63 -23.32 10.85
N ALA A 353 4.31 -23.44 12.13
CA ALA A 353 4.06 -22.33 13.04
C ALA A 353 5.28 -21.36 13.11
N LEU A 354 6.50 -21.87 12.99
CA LEU A 354 7.72 -21.06 12.98
C LEU A 354 7.77 -20.13 11.75
N GLY A 355 7.35 -20.59 10.57
CA GLY A 355 7.24 -19.73 9.40
C GLY A 355 6.28 -18.55 9.62
N LEU A 356 5.13 -18.81 10.24
CA LEU A 356 4.18 -17.75 10.62
C LEU A 356 4.77 -16.77 11.63
N ILE A 357 5.52 -17.26 12.62
CA ILE A 357 6.21 -16.41 13.60
C ILE A 357 7.25 -15.53 12.89
N ILE A 358 8.04 -16.07 11.98
CA ILE A 358 9.04 -15.31 11.22
C ILE A 358 8.37 -14.24 10.34
N ALA A 359 7.27 -14.58 9.69
CA ALA A 359 6.47 -13.62 8.93
C ALA A 359 5.97 -12.47 9.82
N LEU A 360 5.41 -12.79 10.99
CA LEU A 360 4.96 -11.80 11.97
C LEU A 360 6.12 -10.92 12.47
N VAL A 361 7.25 -11.53 12.83
CA VAL A 361 8.47 -10.80 13.25
C VAL A 361 8.93 -9.84 12.13
N SER A 362 8.86 -10.26 10.86
CA SER A 362 9.21 -9.41 9.73
C SER A 362 8.31 -8.17 9.64
N VAL A 363 6.99 -8.35 9.79
CA VAL A 363 6.02 -7.23 9.81
C VAL A 363 6.26 -6.30 10.98
N LEU A 364 6.49 -6.86 12.18
CA LEU A 364 6.79 -6.07 13.38
C LEU A 364 8.10 -5.28 13.22
N ALA A 365 9.15 -5.89 12.66
CA ALA A 365 10.41 -5.22 12.39
C ALA A 365 10.24 -4.03 11.43
N LEU A 366 9.48 -4.20 10.35
CA LEU A 366 9.15 -3.10 9.43
C LEU A 366 8.46 -1.95 10.16
N ASN A 367 7.44 -2.24 10.99
CA ASN A 367 6.72 -1.22 11.74
C ASN A 367 7.62 -0.49 12.74
N LEU A 368 8.53 -1.20 13.42
CA LEU A 368 9.50 -0.60 14.34
C LEU A 368 10.46 0.35 13.60
N TYR A 369 10.95 -0.03 12.40
CA TYR A 369 11.81 0.83 11.61
C TYR A 369 11.06 2.06 11.10
N LEU A 370 9.81 1.92 10.70
CA LEU A 370 8.96 3.05 10.33
C LEU A 370 8.75 4.03 11.49
N ALA A 371 8.39 3.53 12.67
CA ALA A 371 8.20 4.37 13.85
C ALA A 371 9.48 5.15 14.19
N LYS A 372 10.64 4.47 14.16
CA LYS A 372 11.94 5.12 14.42
C LYS A 372 12.35 6.11 13.34
N SER A 373 11.94 5.92 12.09
CA SER A 373 12.28 6.86 11.01
C SER A 373 11.67 8.24 11.24
N VAL A 374 10.45 8.30 11.77
CA VAL A 374 9.77 9.57 12.10
C VAL A 374 10.53 10.35 13.16
N ASP A 375 10.98 9.69 14.20
CA ASP A 375 11.75 10.33 15.29
C ASP A 375 13.11 10.83 14.79
N PHE A 376 13.73 10.06 13.90
CA PHE A 376 15.02 10.42 13.35
C PHE A 376 14.94 11.59 12.36
N GLU A 377 13.89 11.68 11.55
CA GLU A 377 13.67 12.85 10.67
C GLU A 377 13.46 14.13 11.46
N LYS A 378 12.76 14.08 12.60
CA LYS A 378 12.65 15.22 13.52
C LYS A 378 14.02 15.65 14.04
N LEU A 379 14.85 14.71 14.51
CA LEU A 379 16.21 14.99 14.97
C LEU A 379 17.11 15.61 13.88
N LEU A 380 16.94 15.18 12.61
CA LEU A 380 17.67 15.76 11.49
C LEU A 380 17.18 17.17 11.12
N ALA A 381 15.87 17.41 11.23
CA ALA A 381 15.30 18.74 11.01
C ALA A 381 15.80 19.74 12.05
N ASP A 382 15.81 19.35 13.33
CA ASP A 382 16.31 20.17 14.44
C ASP A 382 17.81 20.53 14.28
N ARG A 383 18.63 19.57 13.79
CA ARG A 383 20.07 19.85 13.52
C ARG A 383 20.31 20.76 12.32
N ARG A 384 19.40 20.84 11.36
CA ARG A 384 19.52 21.75 10.20
C ARG A 384 19.06 23.18 10.52
N SER A 385 18.36 23.36 11.63
CA SER A 385 17.90 24.67 12.13
C SER A 385 18.91 25.36 13.07
N LEU A 386 19.96 24.64 13.49
CA LEU A 386 21.12 25.14 14.24
C LEU A 386 22.31 25.43 13.33
#